data_b44abc71df2313e6290d70ac08d13f5c
#
_entry.id   b44abc71df2313e6290d70ac08d13f5c
#
_cell.length_a   1.000
_cell.length_b   1.000
_cell.length_c   1.000
_cell.angle_alpha   90.00
_cell.angle_beta   90.00
_cell.angle_gamma   90.00
#
_symmetry.space_group_name_H-M   'P 1'
#
loop_
_entity.id
_entity.type
_entity.pdbx_description
1 polymer ?
#
loop_
_entity_poly.entity_id
_entity_poly.type
_entity_poly.pdbx_seq_one_letter_code
_entity_poly.pdbx_strand_id
1 'polypeptide(L)'
;TMAEWQTVRLGEIVKTNQSTYSPKENWQFVNYLDTGNITMNKIDEIQNINTAKDKLPSRARRKVKTNSIIYSTVRPNQLHYGIIKKQPDNFLVSTGFTVIDVNYDKAVPDFIYYALTKQEVTEQLQAIAEQSVSAYPSLKPSDIENLELMLPDKETQERIVAILRSIDKKIKENNAINNNLEQQAKTLFKSWFVDFEPFDESFVDSPIGTKIPHSLQMVQIGSLSHILETGKRPKGGAVATGVPSIGAENVKRLGEVNFASAKYIPVEFAQKMDKGKVHGYELMLYKDGGKPGTFIPHFSMFGEGFPYDDFYINEHVFKLDFGDKGFNEFCYFYLQTDYPYNWLANNGGKAAVPGINQQDVNSIWIYHPDNPIVKEYCKWVQPIFTTILRNCSQNVKLSQLRDALLPKLMSGELDVSNIGL
;
A
#
# COMPACT_ATOMS: atom_id res chain seq x y z
N THR A 1 23.86 -33.75 -5.98
CA THR A 1 22.82 -34.34 -6.85
C THR A 1 21.76 -33.29 -7.06
N MET A 2 21.43 -33.00 -8.33
CA MET A 2 20.28 -32.13 -8.63
C MET A 2 19.03 -32.70 -7.94
N ALA A 3 18.23 -31.86 -7.29
CA ALA A 3 16.99 -32.27 -6.68
C ALA A 3 16.07 -32.92 -7.73
N GLU A 4 15.48 -34.06 -7.41
CA GLU A 4 14.52 -34.72 -8.28
C GLU A 4 13.16 -34.05 -8.13
N TRP A 5 12.66 -33.45 -9.22
CA TRP A 5 11.37 -32.79 -9.27
C TRP A 5 10.29 -33.73 -9.77
N GLN A 6 9.21 -33.82 -9.03
CA GLN A 6 8.07 -34.67 -9.35
C GLN A 6 6.83 -33.83 -9.65
N THR A 7 6.06 -34.21 -10.66
CA THR A 7 4.74 -33.64 -10.88
C THR A 7 3.75 -34.27 -9.90
N VAL A 8 3.13 -33.45 -9.07
CA VAL A 8 2.16 -33.85 -8.04
C VAL A 8 0.88 -33.08 -8.20
N ARG A 9 -0.27 -33.76 -8.15
CA ARG A 9 -1.55 -33.10 -8.08
C ARG A 9 -1.78 -32.52 -6.68
N LEU A 10 -2.14 -31.27 -6.60
CA LEU A 10 -2.23 -30.56 -5.31
C LEU A 10 -3.12 -31.28 -4.30
N GLY A 11 -4.28 -31.79 -4.72
CA GLY A 11 -5.21 -32.54 -3.86
C GLY A 11 -4.62 -33.80 -3.18
N GLU A 12 -3.47 -34.33 -3.67
CA GLU A 12 -2.78 -35.46 -3.04
C GLU A 12 -1.96 -35.05 -1.80
N ILE A 13 -1.63 -33.77 -1.70
CA ILE A 13 -0.76 -33.20 -0.65
C ILE A 13 -1.44 -32.16 0.23
N VAL A 14 -2.69 -31.78 -0.08
CA VAL A 14 -3.48 -30.83 0.73
C VAL A 14 -4.85 -31.40 1.04
N LYS A 15 -5.51 -30.73 2.00
CA LYS A 15 -6.95 -30.86 2.23
C LYS A 15 -7.58 -29.49 2.26
N THR A 16 -8.76 -29.35 1.64
CA THR A 16 -9.44 -28.05 1.58
C THR A 16 -10.65 -27.99 2.51
N ASN A 17 -10.92 -26.80 3.04
CA ASN A 17 -12.12 -26.44 3.80
C ASN A 17 -12.49 -27.42 4.93
N GLN A 18 -11.49 -27.94 5.67
CA GLN A 18 -11.67 -29.00 6.67
C GLN A 18 -12.53 -28.60 7.89
N SER A 19 -12.55 -27.32 8.24
CA SER A 19 -13.19 -26.87 9.47
C SER A 19 -14.10 -25.66 9.24
N THR A 20 -15.32 -25.75 9.76
CA THR A 20 -16.35 -24.71 9.60
C THR A 20 -16.94 -24.38 10.98
N TYR A 21 -17.09 -23.08 11.24
CA TYR A 21 -17.74 -22.59 12.43
C TYR A 21 -19.24 -22.91 12.40
N SER A 22 -19.72 -23.47 13.50
CA SER A 22 -21.15 -23.68 13.76
C SER A 22 -21.68 -22.63 14.74
N PRO A 23 -22.85 -22.02 14.51
CA PRO A 23 -23.45 -21.11 15.49
C PRO A 23 -23.67 -21.75 16.87
N LYS A 24 -23.71 -23.08 16.96
CA LYS A 24 -23.81 -23.83 18.23
C LYS A 24 -22.57 -23.67 19.12
N GLU A 25 -21.43 -23.25 18.54
CA GLU A 25 -20.18 -22.97 19.30
C GLU A 25 -20.29 -21.70 20.14
N ASN A 26 -21.25 -20.84 19.83
CA ASN A 26 -21.65 -19.69 20.62
C ASN A 26 -20.49 -18.75 21.03
N TRP A 27 -19.63 -18.39 20.08
CA TRP A 27 -18.56 -17.43 20.31
C TRP A 27 -19.13 -16.04 20.57
N GLN A 28 -18.69 -15.37 21.63
CA GLN A 28 -19.18 -14.05 22.03
C GLN A 28 -18.69 -12.93 21.11
N PHE A 29 -17.55 -13.13 20.46
CA PHE A 29 -17.00 -12.26 19.43
C PHE A 29 -16.33 -13.08 18.35
N VAL A 30 -16.26 -12.52 17.16
CA VAL A 30 -15.60 -13.11 15.99
C VAL A 30 -14.67 -12.08 15.35
N ASN A 31 -13.44 -12.45 15.13
CA ASN A 31 -12.53 -11.73 14.24
C ASN A 31 -12.72 -12.29 12.83
N TYR A 32 -13.21 -11.46 11.91
CA TYR A 32 -13.62 -11.88 10.58
C TYR A 32 -12.77 -11.22 9.47
N LEU A 33 -12.22 -12.04 8.60
CA LEU A 33 -11.54 -11.63 7.39
C LEU A 33 -12.39 -11.94 6.16
N ASP A 34 -12.87 -10.89 5.49
CA ASP A 34 -13.55 -11.03 4.20
C ASP A 34 -12.55 -11.06 3.04
N THR A 35 -12.98 -11.57 1.88
CA THR A 35 -12.14 -11.70 0.68
C THR A 35 -11.56 -10.38 0.20
N GLY A 36 -12.33 -9.30 0.26
CA GLY A 36 -11.86 -7.97 -0.16
C GLY A 36 -10.86 -7.31 0.79
N ASN A 37 -10.60 -7.89 1.96
CA ASN A 37 -9.74 -7.28 2.99
C ASN A 37 -8.34 -7.92 3.05
N ILE A 38 -7.96 -8.66 2.02
CA ILE A 38 -6.60 -9.18 1.84
C ILE A 38 -6.20 -9.14 0.38
N THR A 39 -4.99 -8.69 0.10
CA THR A 39 -4.40 -8.72 -1.24
C THR A 39 -2.92 -9.08 -1.13
N MET A 40 -2.48 -10.11 -1.87
CA MET A 40 -1.08 -10.58 -1.88
C MET A 40 -0.50 -10.74 -0.45
N ASN A 41 -1.23 -11.45 0.42
CA ASN A 41 -0.87 -11.70 1.82
C ASN A 41 -0.82 -10.44 2.73
N LYS A 42 -1.24 -9.28 2.25
CA LYS A 42 -1.40 -8.07 3.07
C LYS A 42 -2.86 -7.97 3.50
N ILE A 43 -3.11 -8.09 4.79
CA ILE A 43 -4.43 -7.90 5.37
C ILE A 43 -4.61 -6.39 5.63
N ASP A 44 -5.68 -5.83 5.08
CA ASP A 44 -6.04 -4.42 5.26
C ASP A 44 -6.87 -4.22 6.53
N GLU A 45 -7.82 -5.13 6.80
CA GLU A 45 -8.70 -5.04 7.96
C GLU A 45 -9.16 -6.43 8.42
N ILE A 46 -9.27 -6.60 9.73
CA ILE A 46 -9.98 -7.71 10.38
C ILE A 46 -11.16 -7.09 11.15
N GLN A 47 -12.37 -7.45 10.77
CA GLN A 47 -13.58 -6.97 11.43
C GLN A 47 -13.76 -7.67 12.79
N ASN A 48 -13.87 -6.91 13.88
CA ASN A 48 -14.21 -7.45 15.19
C ASN A 48 -15.74 -7.33 15.41
N ILE A 49 -16.42 -8.46 15.46
CA ILE A 49 -17.89 -8.54 15.51
C ILE A 49 -18.32 -9.10 16.85
N ASN A 50 -19.10 -8.32 17.61
CA ASN A 50 -19.74 -8.77 18.84
C ASN A 50 -21.05 -9.49 18.50
N THR A 51 -21.08 -10.83 18.62
CA THR A 51 -22.20 -11.66 18.21
C THR A 51 -23.46 -11.50 19.07
N ALA A 52 -23.34 -10.88 20.25
CA ALA A 52 -24.47 -10.54 21.09
C ALA A 52 -25.22 -9.28 20.63
N LYS A 53 -24.53 -8.40 19.88
CA LYS A 53 -25.06 -7.11 19.40
C LYS A 53 -25.29 -7.10 17.90
N ASP A 54 -24.41 -7.74 17.15
CA ASP A 54 -24.35 -7.68 15.71
C ASP A 54 -24.58 -9.04 15.07
N LYS A 55 -25.27 -9.05 13.94
CA LYS A 55 -25.45 -10.27 13.16
C LYS A 55 -24.16 -10.65 12.45
N LEU A 56 -23.67 -11.86 12.72
CA LEU A 56 -22.51 -12.40 12.03
C LEU A 56 -22.81 -12.54 10.52
N PRO A 57 -21.93 -12.02 9.61
CA PRO A 57 -22.08 -12.22 8.18
C PRO A 57 -22.25 -13.71 7.83
N SER A 58 -23.16 -14.03 6.93
CA SER A 58 -23.44 -15.41 6.55
C SER A 58 -22.23 -16.15 6.00
N ARG A 59 -21.26 -15.39 5.44
CA ARG A 59 -19.99 -15.91 4.90
C ARG A 59 -18.91 -16.13 5.97
N ALA A 60 -19.03 -15.61 7.18
CA ALA A 60 -18.06 -15.78 8.27
C ALA A 60 -18.16 -17.21 8.83
N ARG A 61 -17.54 -18.18 8.14
CA ARG A 61 -17.73 -19.62 8.44
C ARG A 61 -16.46 -20.44 8.45
N ARG A 62 -15.46 -20.13 7.62
CA ARG A 62 -14.26 -20.95 7.49
C ARG A 62 -13.34 -20.74 8.66
N LYS A 63 -12.96 -21.81 9.34
CA LYS A 63 -11.88 -21.81 10.33
C LYS A 63 -10.55 -22.04 9.63
N VAL A 64 -9.50 -21.43 10.17
CA VAL A 64 -8.13 -21.61 9.71
C VAL A 64 -7.24 -21.99 10.89
N LYS A 65 -6.09 -22.56 10.59
CA LYS A 65 -5.02 -22.83 11.57
C LYS A 65 -3.71 -22.20 11.08
N THR A 66 -2.69 -22.21 11.92
CA THR A 66 -1.34 -21.76 11.53
C THR A 66 -0.90 -22.49 10.26
N ASN A 67 -0.40 -21.73 9.30
CA ASN A 67 0.01 -22.15 7.95
C ASN A 67 -1.12 -22.59 7.01
N SER A 68 -2.41 -22.41 7.36
CA SER A 68 -3.47 -22.50 6.36
C SER A 68 -3.25 -21.45 5.28
N ILE A 69 -3.34 -21.84 4.02
CA ILE A 69 -3.36 -20.95 2.87
C ILE A 69 -4.82 -20.62 2.58
N ILE A 70 -5.13 -19.37 2.37
CA ILE A 70 -6.46 -18.91 1.94
C ILE A 70 -6.34 -18.38 0.52
N TYR A 71 -7.21 -18.83 -0.37
CA TYR A 71 -7.23 -18.42 -1.76
C TYR A 71 -8.65 -18.08 -2.18
N SER A 72 -8.87 -16.86 -2.71
CA SER A 72 -10.21 -16.42 -3.13
C SER A 72 -10.72 -17.29 -4.27
N THR A 73 -11.96 -17.75 -4.13
CA THR A 73 -12.64 -18.49 -5.20
C THR A 73 -13.28 -17.58 -6.24
N VAL A 74 -13.28 -16.26 -6.02
CA VAL A 74 -13.89 -15.27 -6.92
C VAL A 74 -12.82 -14.38 -7.50
N ARG A 75 -12.79 -14.26 -8.83
CA ARG A 75 -11.87 -13.38 -9.56
C ARG A 75 -10.41 -13.55 -9.11
N PRO A 76 -9.75 -14.67 -9.41
CA PRO A 76 -8.36 -14.94 -9.03
C PRO A 76 -7.39 -13.81 -9.37
N ASN A 77 -7.64 -13.08 -10.46
CA ASN A 77 -6.87 -11.93 -10.91
C ASN A 77 -6.88 -10.72 -9.93
N GLN A 78 -7.75 -10.72 -8.92
CA GLN A 78 -7.72 -9.72 -7.85
C GLN A 78 -6.68 -10.04 -6.76
N LEU A 79 -6.01 -11.20 -6.83
CA LEU A 79 -4.90 -11.60 -5.96
C LEU A 79 -5.26 -11.64 -4.47
N HIS A 80 -6.53 -11.96 -4.16
CA HIS A 80 -6.98 -12.11 -2.78
C HIS A 80 -6.59 -13.48 -2.22
N TYR A 81 -5.37 -13.60 -1.76
CA TYR A 81 -4.80 -14.80 -1.17
C TYR A 81 -3.80 -14.46 -0.05
N GLY A 82 -3.52 -15.45 0.79
CA GLY A 82 -2.52 -15.32 1.84
C GLY A 82 -2.22 -16.63 2.54
N ILE A 83 -1.21 -16.64 3.42
CA ILE A 83 -0.88 -17.72 4.32
C ILE A 83 -0.97 -17.23 5.77
N ILE A 84 -1.76 -17.92 6.58
CA ILE A 84 -2.05 -17.49 7.96
C ILE A 84 -0.94 -17.97 8.88
N LYS A 85 -0.05 -17.05 9.29
CA LYS A 85 1.06 -17.33 10.20
C LYS A 85 0.70 -17.13 11.67
N LYS A 86 -0.18 -16.17 11.93
CA LYS A 86 -0.71 -15.86 13.25
C LYS A 86 -2.15 -15.37 13.08
N GLN A 87 -3.03 -15.84 13.92
CA GLN A 87 -4.44 -15.47 13.89
C GLN A 87 -4.89 -14.99 15.27
N PRO A 88 -5.81 -14.03 15.35
CA PRO A 88 -6.47 -13.68 16.60
C PRO A 88 -7.39 -14.81 17.07
N ASP A 89 -7.82 -14.74 18.32
CA ASP A 89 -8.81 -15.66 18.84
C ASP A 89 -10.13 -15.55 18.07
N ASN A 90 -10.88 -16.64 18.00
CA ASN A 90 -12.16 -16.70 17.30
C ASN A 90 -12.09 -16.17 15.85
N PHE A 91 -11.04 -16.54 15.13
CA PHE A 91 -10.81 -16.07 13.77
C PHE A 91 -11.54 -16.90 12.74
N LEU A 92 -12.34 -16.20 11.92
CA LEU A 92 -13.04 -16.80 10.78
C LEU A 92 -12.66 -16.06 9.49
N VAL A 93 -12.57 -16.82 8.42
CA VAL A 93 -12.45 -16.24 7.07
C VAL A 93 -13.72 -16.51 6.26
N SER A 94 -13.94 -15.71 5.23
CA SER A 94 -15.09 -15.79 4.34
C SER A 94 -15.20 -17.16 3.65
N THR A 95 -16.42 -17.63 3.41
CA THR A 95 -16.68 -18.77 2.51
C THR A 95 -16.26 -18.50 1.07
N GLY A 96 -15.97 -17.24 0.72
CA GLY A 96 -15.36 -16.86 -0.55
C GLY A 96 -13.90 -17.31 -0.69
N PHE A 97 -13.27 -17.81 0.38
CA PHE A 97 -11.96 -18.46 0.29
C PHE A 97 -12.08 -19.99 0.24
N THR A 98 -11.22 -20.64 -0.52
CA THR A 98 -10.81 -22.00 -0.23
C THR A 98 -9.70 -21.93 0.82
N VAL A 99 -9.89 -22.61 1.94
CA VAL A 99 -8.86 -22.83 2.96
C VAL A 99 -8.10 -24.09 2.60
N ILE A 100 -6.79 -23.98 2.44
CA ILE A 100 -5.92 -25.07 1.97
C ILE A 100 -4.96 -25.42 3.09
N ASP A 101 -5.07 -26.62 3.60
CA ASP A 101 -4.22 -27.18 4.65
C ASP A 101 -3.25 -28.21 4.06
N VAL A 102 -1.98 -27.89 4.07
CA VAL A 102 -0.92 -28.74 3.51
C VAL A 102 -0.58 -29.88 4.47
N ASN A 103 -0.38 -31.10 3.92
CA ASN A 103 0.17 -32.20 4.67
C ASN A 103 1.69 -32.01 4.84
N TYR A 104 2.12 -31.75 6.08
CA TYR A 104 3.50 -31.47 6.43
C TYR A 104 4.48 -32.62 6.13
N ASP A 105 4.00 -33.86 6.08
CA ASP A 105 4.85 -35.01 5.75
C ASP A 105 5.25 -34.99 4.27
N LYS A 106 4.44 -34.34 3.43
CA LYS A 106 4.59 -34.34 1.99
C LYS A 106 5.16 -33.05 1.41
N ALA A 107 4.79 -31.89 1.99
CA ALA A 107 5.19 -30.61 1.46
C ALA A 107 5.29 -29.52 2.53
N VAL A 108 6.08 -28.49 2.24
CA VAL A 108 6.22 -27.28 3.06
C VAL A 108 5.11 -26.29 2.71
N PRO A 109 4.28 -25.83 3.66
CA PRO A 109 3.15 -24.94 3.36
C PRO A 109 3.53 -23.66 2.65
N ASP A 110 4.64 -23.03 3.02
CA ASP A 110 5.12 -21.82 2.34
C ASP A 110 5.53 -22.11 0.89
N PHE A 111 6.10 -23.28 0.60
CA PHE A 111 6.41 -23.67 -0.76
C PHE A 111 5.12 -23.75 -1.60
N ILE A 112 4.10 -24.40 -1.08
CA ILE A 112 2.78 -24.48 -1.75
C ILE A 112 2.15 -23.10 -1.90
N TYR A 113 2.28 -22.23 -0.89
CA TYR A 113 1.82 -20.85 -0.99
C TYR A 113 2.51 -20.12 -2.16
N TYR A 114 3.83 -20.16 -2.25
CA TYR A 114 4.56 -19.54 -3.36
C TYR A 114 4.24 -20.18 -4.71
N ALA A 115 4.05 -21.50 -4.77
CA ALA A 115 3.63 -22.17 -5.99
C ALA A 115 2.28 -21.68 -6.50
N LEU A 116 1.29 -21.52 -5.59
CA LEU A 116 -0.05 -21.04 -5.91
C LEU A 116 -0.12 -19.54 -6.27
N THR A 117 0.87 -18.75 -5.86
CA THR A 117 0.90 -17.31 -6.12
C THR A 117 1.68 -16.92 -7.37
N LYS A 118 2.19 -17.90 -8.14
CA LYS A 118 2.80 -17.63 -9.44
C LYS A 118 1.78 -17.03 -10.40
N GLN A 119 2.27 -16.15 -11.27
CA GLN A 119 1.42 -15.49 -12.26
C GLN A 119 0.74 -16.50 -13.18
N GLU A 120 1.46 -17.51 -13.66
CA GLU A 120 0.92 -18.54 -14.56
C GLU A 120 -0.22 -19.33 -13.88
N VAL A 121 -0.11 -19.61 -12.58
CA VAL A 121 -1.15 -20.30 -11.81
C VAL A 121 -2.36 -19.38 -11.63
N THR A 122 -2.16 -18.10 -11.36
CA THR A 122 -3.24 -17.11 -11.27
C THR A 122 -3.99 -16.99 -12.60
N GLU A 123 -3.28 -16.93 -13.73
CA GLU A 123 -3.85 -16.86 -15.07
C GLU A 123 -4.62 -18.15 -15.41
N GLN A 124 -4.06 -19.32 -15.09
CA GLN A 124 -4.74 -20.60 -15.26
C GLN A 124 -6.04 -20.69 -14.46
N LEU A 125 -6.00 -20.30 -13.18
CA LEU A 125 -7.19 -20.30 -12.32
C LEU A 125 -8.22 -19.27 -12.78
N GLN A 126 -7.78 -18.10 -13.27
CA GLN A 126 -8.69 -17.09 -13.83
C GLN A 126 -9.40 -17.63 -15.09
N ALA A 127 -8.68 -18.28 -15.98
CA ALA A 127 -9.26 -18.90 -17.19
C ALA A 127 -10.30 -19.99 -16.83
N ILE A 128 -10.03 -20.80 -15.79
CA ILE A 128 -11.00 -21.79 -15.28
C ILE A 128 -12.22 -21.06 -14.68
N ALA A 129 -12.02 -20.02 -13.89
CA ALA A 129 -13.10 -19.26 -13.27
C ALA A 129 -14.02 -18.61 -14.30
N GLU A 130 -13.50 -18.12 -15.42
CA GLU A 130 -14.27 -17.50 -16.51
C GLU A 130 -15.18 -18.49 -17.25
N GLN A 131 -14.88 -19.77 -17.19
CA GLN A 131 -15.73 -20.82 -17.78
C GLN A 131 -16.93 -21.17 -16.84
N SER A 132 -16.98 -20.63 -15.64
CA SER A 132 -18.08 -20.89 -14.73
C SER A 132 -19.37 -20.24 -15.22
N VAL A 133 -20.51 -20.92 -15.02
CA VAL A 133 -21.84 -20.42 -15.37
C VAL A 133 -22.41 -19.43 -14.36
N SER A 134 -21.62 -18.99 -13.39
CA SER A 134 -22.04 -18.04 -12.36
C SER A 134 -21.99 -16.60 -12.85
N ALA A 135 -22.71 -15.69 -12.18
CA ALA A 135 -22.72 -14.25 -12.51
C ALA A 135 -21.34 -13.58 -12.41
N TYR A 136 -20.37 -14.24 -11.75
CA TYR A 136 -18.99 -13.78 -11.61
C TYR A 136 -18.04 -14.96 -11.85
N PRO A 137 -16.84 -14.72 -12.42
CA PRO A 137 -15.79 -15.74 -12.51
C PRO A 137 -15.54 -16.37 -11.16
N SER A 138 -15.74 -17.68 -11.03
CA SER A 138 -15.64 -18.39 -9.76
C SER A 138 -15.06 -19.77 -9.88
N LEU A 139 -14.29 -20.19 -8.87
CA LEU A 139 -13.64 -21.49 -8.73
C LEU A 139 -14.39 -22.37 -7.74
N LYS A 140 -14.30 -23.67 -7.96
CA LYS A 140 -14.59 -24.69 -6.95
C LYS A 140 -13.28 -25.08 -6.23
N PRO A 141 -13.32 -25.57 -4.98
CA PRO A 141 -12.13 -26.09 -4.32
C PRO A 141 -11.41 -27.17 -5.15
N SER A 142 -12.17 -28.02 -5.86
CA SER A 142 -11.61 -29.04 -6.76
C SER A 142 -10.79 -28.50 -7.91
N ASP A 143 -11.06 -27.27 -8.38
CA ASP A 143 -10.27 -26.66 -9.45
C ASP A 143 -8.86 -26.35 -8.96
N ILE A 144 -8.72 -25.95 -7.69
CA ILE A 144 -7.42 -25.74 -7.04
C ILE A 144 -6.75 -27.09 -6.73
N GLU A 145 -7.50 -28.07 -6.21
CA GLU A 145 -6.99 -29.42 -5.92
C GLU A 145 -6.48 -30.15 -7.17
N ASN A 146 -7.01 -29.81 -8.35
CA ASN A 146 -6.63 -30.41 -9.63
C ASN A 146 -5.36 -29.79 -10.25
N LEU A 147 -4.83 -28.71 -9.67
CA LEU A 147 -3.57 -28.14 -10.17
C LEU A 147 -2.43 -29.15 -10.04
N GLU A 148 -1.63 -29.23 -11.08
CA GLU A 148 -0.38 -29.99 -11.10
C GLU A 148 0.78 -29.07 -10.76
N LEU A 149 1.56 -29.45 -9.76
CA LEU A 149 2.71 -28.67 -9.29
C LEU A 149 3.98 -29.49 -9.41
N MET A 150 5.07 -28.84 -9.79
CA MET A 150 6.41 -29.41 -9.67
C MET A 150 6.84 -29.33 -8.20
N LEU A 151 7.16 -30.50 -7.62
CA LEU A 151 7.51 -30.60 -6.21
C LEU A 151 8.90 -31.26 -6.08
N PRO A 152 9.91 -30.55 -5.56
CA PRO A 152 11.20 -31.15 -5.23
C PRO A 152 11.14 -31.85 -3.86
N ASP A 153 12.24 -32.49 -3.47
CA ASP A 153 12.39 -32.99 -2.11
C ASP A 153 12.19 -31.88 -1.06
N LYS A 154 11.89 -32.29 0.17
CA LYS A 154 11.51 -31.35 1.23
C LYS A 154 12.64 -30.39 1.64
N GLU A 155 13.89 -30.82 1.59
CA GLU A 155 15.04 -29.99 1.90
C GLU A 155 15.18 -28.86 0.86
N THR A 156 15.01 -29.17 -0.41
CA THR A 156 15.00 -28.18 -1.50
C THR A 156 13.84 -27.21 -1.35
N GLN A 157 12.63 -27.69 -0.97
CA GLN A 157 11.50 -26.82 -0.68
C GLN A 157 11.83 -25.82 0.45
N GLU A 158 12.43 -26.28 1.54
CA GLU A 158 12.82 -25.44 2.68
C GLU A 158 13.85 -24.39 2.29
N ARG A 159 14.84 -24.73 1.45
CA ARG A 159 15.85 -23.78 0.95
C ARG A 159 15.22 -22.71 0.06
N ILE A 160 14.35 -23.08 -0.86
CA ILE A 160 13.61 -22.12 -1.72
C ILE A 160 12.77 -21.19 -0.86
N VAL A 161 12.03 -21.74 0.10
CA VAL A 161 11.21 -20.98 1.03
C VAL A 161 12.05 -20.00 1.86
N ALA A 162 13.22 -20.41 2.34
CA ALA A 162 14.10 -19.54 3.12
C ALA A 162 14.53 -18.30 2.33
N ILE A 163 14.89 -18.46 1.05
CA ILE A 163 15.25 -17.35 0.16
C ILE A 163 14.07 -16.38 0.00
N LEU A 164 12.91 -16.87 -0.42
CA LEU A 164 11.74 -16.04 -0.68
C LEU A 164 11.22 -15.35 0.59
N ARG A 165 11.19 -16.09 1.70
CA ARG A 165 10.80 -15.54 3.01
C ARG A 165 11.75 -14.46 3.52
N SER A 166 13.05 -14.56 3.22
CA SER A 166 14.01 -13.52 3.62
C SER A 166 13.70 -12.17 2.96
N ILE A 167 13.29 -12.22 1.69
CA ILE A 167 12.86 -11.02 0.93
C ILE A 167 11.56 -10.46 1.51
N ASP A 168 10.54 -11.30 1.68
CA ASP A 168 9.24 -10.87 2.22
C ASP A 168 9.38 -10.34 3.67
N LYS A 169 10.23 -10.96 4.48
CA LYS A 169 10.56 -10.51 5.84
C LYS A 169 11.17 -9.12 5.81
N LYS A 170 12.14 -8.87 4.91
CA LYS A 170 12.78 -7.56 4.80
C LYS A 170 11.81 -6.47 4.38
N ILE A 171 10.90 -6.75 3.42
CA ILE A 171 9.83 -5.84 3.03
C ILE A 171 8.93 -5.52 4.23
N LYS A 172 8.53 -6.55 4.99
CA LYS A 172 7.68 -6.37 6.18
C LYS A 172 8.37 -5.55 7.27
N GLU A 173 9.65 -5.79 7.51
CA GLU A 173 10.45 -5.03 8.48
C GLU A 173 10.57 -3.55 8.06
N ASN A 174 10.88 -3.28 6.79
CA ASN A 174 10.93 -1.93 6.27
C ASN A 174 9.59 -1.20 6.44
N ASN A 175 8.48 -1.85 6.15
CA ASN A 175 7.15 -1.26 6.35
C ASN A 175 6.86 -0.98 7.83
N ALA A 176 7.24 -1.87 8.75
CA ALA A 176 7.09 -1.65 10.18
C ALA A 176 7.95 -0.47 10.68
N ILE A 177 9.20 -0.36 10.20
CA ILE A 177 10.09 0.76 10.48
C ILE A 177 9.47 2.06 9.96
N ASN A 178 8.99 2.09 8.71
CA ASN A 178 8.39 3.27 8.10
C ASN A 178 7.17 3.75 8.90
N ASN A 179 6.26 2.85 9.26
CA ASN A 179 5.09 3.20 10.06
C ASN A 179 5.48 3.76 11.44
N ASN A 180 6.49 3.20 12.08
CA ASN A 180 6.97 3.69 13.37
C ASN A 180 7.60 5.09 13.24
N LEU A 181 8.45 5.30 12.24
CA LEU A 181 9.11 6.58 11.98
C LEU A 181 8.09 7.68 11.63
N GLU A 182 7.11 7.38 10.78
CA GLU A 182 6.04 8.33 10.44
C GLU A 182 5.21 8.70 11.67
N GLN A 183 4.87 7.71 12.52
CA GLN A 183 4.16 7.97 13.77
C GLN A 183 4.97 8.83 14.76
N GLN A 184 6.27 8.59 14.89
CA GLN A 184 7.14 9.41 15.73
C GLN A 184 7.17 10.86 15.21
N ALA A 185 7.38 11.05 13.91
CA ALA A 185 7.39 12.38 13.29
C ALA A 185 6.06 13.10 13.46
N LYS A 186 4.93 12.41 13.25
CA LYS A 186 3.59 12.96 13.44
C LYS A 186 3.30 13.33 14.90
N THR A 187 3.73 12.49 15.85
CA THR A 187 3.56 12.75 17.28
C THR A 187 4.35 13.98 17.71
N LEU A 188 5.60 14.09 17.27
CA LEU A 188 6.43 15.26 17.55
C LEU A 188 5.84 16.53 16.90
N PHE A 189 5.36 16.42 15.65
CA PHE A 189 4.68 17.54 14.99
C PHE A 189 3.47 18.01 15.80
N LYS A 190 2.64 17.08 16.27
CA LYS A 190 1.47 17.40 17.09
C LYS A 190 1.87 18.09 18.39
N SER A 191 2.84 17.53 19.13
CA SER A 191 3.36 18.12 20.37
C SER A 191 3.83 19.57 20.16
N TRP A 192 4.57 19.86 19.09
CA TRP A 192 5.18 21.17 18.86
C TRP A 192 4.25 22.19 18.23
N PHE A 193 3.40 21.80 17.28
CA PHE A 193 2.65 22.73 16.41
C PHE A 193 1.13 22.64 16.54
N VAL A 194 0.64 21.76 17.39
CA VAL A 194 -0.79 21.64 17.70
C VAL A 194 -1.03 21.81 19.19
N ASP A 195 -0.26 21.09 20.02
CA ASP A 195 -0.36 21.16 21.49
C ASP A 195 0.56 22.24 22.08
N PHE A 196 1.56 22.73 21.32
CA PHE A 196 2.49 23.80 21.69
C PHE A 196 3.31 23.53 22.95
N GLU A 197 3.62 22.27 23.24
CA GLU A 197 4.34 21.86 24.46
C GLU A 197 5.72 22.52 24.65
N PRO A 198 6.55 22.80 23.62
CA PRO A 198 7.84 23.47 23.78
C PRO A 198 7.78 24.96 24.13
N PHE A 199 6.59 25.57 24.14
CA PHE A 199 6.45 27.00 24.26
C PHE A 199 5.98 27.40 25.66
N ASP A 200 6.88 28.05 26.43
CA ASP A 200 6.57 28.68 27.71
C ASP A 200 6.48 30.22 27.55
N GLU A 201 5.46 30.65 26.80
CA GLU A 201 5.26 32.08 26.49
C GLU A 201 3.78 32.41 26.33
N SER A 202 3.49 33.71 26.14
CA SER A 202 2.13 34.18 25.90
C SER A 202 1.60 33.76 24.54
N PHE A 203 0.30 33.53 24.47
CA PHE A 203 -0.40 33.18 23.23
C PHE A 203 -1.11 34.39 22.65
N VAL A 204 -1.10 34.47 21.32
CA VAL A 204 -1.75 35.53 20.55
C VAL A 204 -2.81 34.97 19.63
N ASP A 205 -3.75 35.78 19.18
CA ASP A 205 -4.74 35.36 18.17
C ASP A 205 -4.07 35.21 16.81
N SER A 206 -4.32 34.09 16.17
CA SER A 206 -3.79 33.77 14.84
C SER A 206 -4.75 34.17 13.73
N PRO A 207 -4.29 34.31 12.49
CA PRO A 207 -5.15 34.56 11.32
C PRO A 207 -6.20 33.46 11.06
N ILE A 208 -6.03 32.28 11.64
CA ILE A 208 -6.95 31.15 11.47
C ILE A 208 -7.95 31.00 12.62
N GLY A 209 -8.02 31.99 13.51
CA GLY A 209 -8.99 32.02 14.61
C GLY A 209 -8.64 31.15 15.82
N THR A 210 -7.41 30.65 15.90
CA THR A 210 -6.89 29.90 17.06
C THR A 210 -5.84 30.74 17.80
N LYS A 211 -5.53 30.35 19.04
CA LYS A 211 -4.41 30.95 19.75
C LYS A 211 -3.14 30.17 19.50
N ILE A 212 -2.07 30.89 19.20
CA ILE A 212 -0.73 30.32 18.94
C ILE A 212 0.31 31.03 19.81
N PRO A 213 1.45 30.40 20.11
CA PRO A 213 2.58 31.05 20.77
C PRO A 213 2.98 32.35 20.05
N HIS A 214 3.28 33.41 20.81
CA HIS A 214 3.62 34.72 20.26
C HIS A 214 4.81 34.66 19.27
N SER A 215 5.78 33.81 19.51
CA SER A 215 6.95 33.63 18.63
C SER A 215 6.63 32.91 17.31
N LEU A 216 5.51 32.19 17.22
CA LEU A 216 5.08 31.50 15.99
C LEU A 216 4.34 32.48 15.07
N GLN A 217 5.03 32.97 14.06
CA GLN A 217 4.43 33.80 13.02
C GLN A 217 3.83 32.94 11.91
N MET A 218 2.64 33.31 11.44
CA MET A 218 2.00 32.68 10.29
C MET A 218 2.02 33.61 9.07
N VAL A 219 2.17 33.00 7.91
CA VAL A 219 2.13 33.64 6.59
C VAL A 219 1.29 32.81 5.64
N GLN A 220 0.80 33.39 4.57
CA GLN A 220 0.15 32.59 3.52
C GLN A 220 1.19 31.88 2.67
N ILE A 221 0.91 30.64 2.25
CA ILE A 221 1.80 29.88 1.34
C ILE A 221 2.17 30.72 0.12
N GLY A 222 1.20 31.44 -0.46
CA GLY A 222 1.42 32.30 -1.62
C GLY A 222 2.38 33.46 -1.42
N SER A 223 2.73 33.84 -0.17
CA SER A 223 3.76 34.85 0.14
C SER A 223 5.18 34.29 0.24
N LEU A 224 5.31 32.97 0.28
CA LEU A 224 6.61 32.29 0.32
C LEU A 224 7.12 32.02 -1.10
N SER A 225 8.44 31.93 -1.25
CA SER A 225 9.01 31.42 -2.50
C SER A 225 8.73 29.93 -2.64
N HIS A 226 7.99 29.54 -3.67
CA HIS A 226 7.65 28.13 -3.92
C HIS A 226 7.28 27.89 -5.38
N ILE A 227 7.28 26.61 -5.77
CA ILE A 227 6.71 26.13 -7.03
C ILE A 227 5.40 25.41 -6.72
N LEU A 228 4.30 25.83 -7.35
CA LEU A 228 3.02 25.16 -7.28
C LEU A 228 2.52 24.95 -8.71
N GLU A 229 2.61 23.72 -9.19
CA GLU A 229 2.31 23.40 -10.58
C GLU A 229 1.61 22.05 -10.74
N THR A 230 0.97 21.84 -11.88
CA THR A 230 0.46 20.53 -12.33
C THR A 230 1.27 20.05 -13.52
N GLY A 231 1.20 18.74 -13.78
CA GLY A 231 1.63 18.21 -15.07
C GLY A 231 0.66 18.52 -16.20
N LYS A 232 0.89 17.89 -17.33
CA LYS A 232 0.09 18.03 -18.56
C LYS A 232 -0.32 16.66 -19.08
N ARG A 233 -1.44 16.61 -19.76
CA ARG A 233 -1.94 15.41 -20.45
C ARG A 233 -1.70 15.53 -21.94
N PRO A 234 -1.14 14.50 -22.63
CA PRO A 234 -1.00 14.50 -24.07
C PRO A 234 -2.38 14.39 -24.75
N LYS A 235 -2.51 14.97 -25.95
CA LYS A 235 -3.69 14.74 -26.79
C LYS A 235 -3.77 13.24 -27.12
N GLY A 236 -4.91 12.61 -26.85
CA GLY A 236 -5.08 11.17 -27.00
C GLY A 236 -4.90 10.35 -25.72
N GLY A 237 -4.47 10.98 -24.62
CA GLY A 237 -4.37 10.33 -23.32
C GLY A 237 -3.07 9.59 -23.05
N ALA A 238 -3.09 8.67 -22.11
CA ALA A 238 -1.93 7.84 -21.75
C ALA A 238 -1.64 6.78 -22.83
N VAL A 239 -0.38 6.39 -22.94
CA VAL A 239 0.12 5.34 -23.83
C VAL A 239 0.56 4.11 -23.03
N ALA A 240 0.76 2.98 -23.73
CA ALA A 240 1.14 1.72 -23.07
C ALA A 240 2.58 1.74 -22.55
N THR A 241 3.47 2.48 -23.20
CA THR A 241 4.90 2.60 -22.84
C THR A 241 5.37 4.03 -23.05
N GLY A 242 6.37 4.46 -22.29
CA GLY A 242 6.92 5.82 -22.38
C GLY A 242 7.49 6.30 -21.04
N VAL A 243 7.37 7.59 -20.76
CA VAL A 243 7.77 8.18 -19.48
C VAL A 243 6.61 8.05 -18.48
N PRO A 244 6.85 7.55 -17.26
CA PRO A 244 5.81 7.42 -16.25
C PRO A 244 5.15 8.76 -15.90
N SER A 245 3.83 8.74 -15.72
CA SER A 245 3.02 9.88 -15.32
C SER A 245 2.14 9.52 -14.13
N ILE A 246 2.46 10.10 -12.97
CA ILE A 246 1.76 9.86 -11.70
C ILE A 246 0.46 10.65 -11.68
N GLY A 247 -0.64 9.94 -11.48
CA GLY A 247 -1.97 10.51 -11.34
C GLY A 247 -2.47 10.54 -9.90
N ALA A 248 -3.66 11.09 -9.73
CA ALA A 248 -4.34 11.22 -8.45
C ALA A 248 -4.50 9.88 -7.69
N GLU A 249 -4.61 8.78 -8.41
CA GLU A 249 -4.69 7.42 -7.87
C GLU A 249 -3.46 7.00 -7.04
N ASN A 250 -2.32 7.66 -7.25
CA ASN A 250 -1.06 7.43 -6.54
C ASN A 250 -0.77 8.46 -5.45
N VAL A 251 -1.65 9.45 -5.25
CA VAL A 251 -1.50 10.45 -4.18
C VAL A 251 -2.40 10.04 -3.02
N LYS A 252 -1.89 9.17 -2.14
CA LYS A 252 -2.65 8.65 -0.99
C LYS A 252 -1.87 8.76 0.31
N ARG A 253 -0.68 8.24 0.36
CA ARG A 253 0.20 8.17 1.53
C ARG A 253 1.64 8.41 1.13
N LEU A 254 2.47 8.69 2.14
CA LEU A 254 3.90 8.87 1.96
C LEU A 254 4.55 7.65 1.29
N GLY A 255 5.13 7.84 0.11
CA GLY A 255 5.85 6.81 -0.63
C GLY A 255 5.01 5.63 -1.14
N GLU A 256 3.67 5.72 -1.09
CA GLU A 256 2.79 4.66 -1.61
C GLU A 256 2.55 4.84 -3.12
N VAL A 257 2.79 3.79 -3.88
CA VAL A 257 2.60 3.76 -5.34
C VAL A 257 1.85 2.51 -5.76
N ASN A 258 0.85 2.69 -6.61
CA ASN A 258 0.15 1.59 -7.28
C ASN A 258 0.73 1.38 -8.69
N PHE A 259 1.73 0.51 -8.81
CA PHE A 259 2.36 0.21 -10.09
C PHE A 259 1.42 -0.48 -11.10
N ALA A 260 0.37 -1.18 -10.62
CA ALA A 260 -0.61 -1.81 -11.51
C ALA A 260 -1.47 -0.79 -12.28
N SER A 261 -1.59 0.44 -11.77
CA SER A 261 -2.28 1.55 -12.44
C SER A 261 -1.31 2.53 -13.13
N ALA A 262 -0.06 2.14 -13.36
CA ALA A 262 0.93 2.98 -13.99
C ALA A 262 0.45 3.48 -15.36
N LYS A 263 0.59 4.78 -15.60
CA LYS A 263 0.30 5.43 -16.87
C LYS A 263 1.57 6.03 -17.43
N TYR A 264 1.64 6.08 -18.75
CA TYR A 264 2.81 6.61 -19.43
C TYR A 264 2.40 7.69 -20.42
N ILE A 265 3.32 8.63 -20.66
CA ILE A 265 3.21 9.67 -21.68
C ILE A 265 4.29 9.45 -22.74
N PRO A 266 4.03 9.85 -24.02
CA PRO A 266 5.04 9.72 -25.07
C PRO A 266 6.34 10.43 -24.67
N VAL A 267 7.50 9.82 -24.97
CA VAL A 267 8.82 10.40 -24.67
C VAL A 267 9.00 11.79 -25.25
N GLU A 268 8.58 11.97 -26.51
CA GLU A 268 8.64 13.26 -27.21
C GLU A 268 7.75 14.34 -26.59
N PHE A 269 6.64 13.94 -25.96
CA PHE A 269 5.77 14.83 -25.21
C PHE A 269 6.44 15.23 -23.89
N ALA A 270 6.99 14.27 -23.13
CA ALA A 270 7.70 14.50 -21.90
C ALA A 270 8.89 15.46 -22.10
N GLN A 271 9.67 15.29 -23.15
CA GLN A 271 10.81 16.16 -23.48
C GLN A 271 10.42 17.62 -23.73
N LYS A 272 9.18 17.88 -24.13
CA LYS A 272 8.65 19.23 -24.39
C LYS A 272 7.92 19.81 -23.16
N MET A 273 7.79 19.04 -22.08
CA MET A 273 7.14 19.52 -20.87
C MET A 273 8.10 20.44 -20.08
N ASP A 274 7.60 21.61 -19.75
CA ASP A 274 8.24 22.63 -18.93
C ASP A 274 7.82 22.53 -17.43
N LYS A 275 6.87 21.65 -17.10
CA LYS A 275 6.23 21.54 -15.79
C LYS A 275 5.92 20.09 -15.44
N GLY A 276 5.79 19.84 -14.13
CA GLY A 276 5.30 18.58 -13.59
C GLY A 276 6.35 17.49 -13.47
N LYS A 277 7.62 17.77 -13.79
CA LYS A 277 8.73 16.85 -13.51
C LYS A 277 8.96 16.76 -12.00
N VAL A 278 9.17 15.54 -11.51
CA VAL A 278 9.44 15.29 -10.09
C VAL A 278 10.93 14.95 -9.92
N HIS A 279 11.56 15.57 -8.93
CA HIS A 279 12.99 15.38 -8.61
C HIS A 279 13.21 14.64 -7.30
N GLY A 280 12.20 14.63 -6.44
CA GLY A 280 12.20 13.99 -5.13
C GLY A 280 12.08 15.00 -3.99
N TYR A 281 11.30 14.62 -2.98
CA TYR A 281 10.94 15.39 -1.77
C TYR A 281 10.01 16.58 -2.02
N GLU A 282 9.47 16.76 -3.23
CA GLU A 282 8.35 17.68 -3.44
C GLU A 282 7.05 17.07 -2.91
N LEU A 283 6.18 17.91 -2.40
CA LEU A 283 4.89 17.50 -1.88
C LEU A 283 3.86 17.36 -3.00
N MET A 284 3.20 16.21 -3.08
CA MET A 284 2.13 15.92 -4.02
C MET A 284 0.79 16.10 -3.33
N LEU A 285 -0.09 16.93 -3.92
CA LEU A 285 -1.45 17.16 -3.45
C LEU A 285 -2.44 16.62 -4.49
N TYR A 286 -3.40 15.83 -4.02
CA TYR A 286 -4.57 15.46 -4.81
C TYR A 286 -5.33 16.73 -5.21
N LYS A 287 -5.50 16.95 -6.51
CA LYS A 287 -6.04 18.21 -7.02
C LYS A 287 -7.52 18.14 -7.30
N ASP A 288 -7.99 17.13 -8.02
CA ASP A 288 -9.38 17.02 -8.43
C ASP A 288 -9.83 15.57 -8.67
N GLY A 289 -11.11 15.33 -8.47
CA GLY A 289 -11.79 14.05 -8.62
C GLY A 289 -12.67 13.71 -7.41
N GLY A 290 -13.31 12.55 -7.45
CA GLY A 290 -14.20 12.08 -6.38
C GLY A 290 -15.69 12.23 -6.71
N LYS A 291 -16.53 12.12 -5.69
CA LYS A 291 -17.99 12.25 -5.83
C LYS A 291 -18.40 13.72 -5.74
N PRO A 292 -19.37 14.18 -6.55
CA PRO A 292 -19.88 15.54 -6.47
C PRO A 292 -20.22 15.96 -5.04
N GLY A 293 -19.81 17.16 -4.66
CA GLY A 293 -20.04 17.72 -3.33
C GLY A 293 -19.09 17.23 -2.22
N THR A 294 -18.14 16.35 -2.53
CA THR A 294 -17.20 15.83 -1.53
C THR A 294 -15.78 15.83 -2.09
N PHE A 295 -14.90 16.60 -1.48
CA PHE A 295 -13.47 16.58 -1.75
C PHE A 295 -12.72 16.08 -0.52
N ILE A 296 -11.92 15.04 -0.68
CA ILE A 296 -11.10 14.46 0.37
C ILE A 296 -9.64 14.77 0.04
N PRO A 297 -8.99 15.69 0.77
CA PRO A 297 -7.57 15.98 0.56
C PRO A 297 -6.69 14.77 0.79
N HIS A 298 -5.78 14.52 -0.13
CA HIS A 298 -4.74 13.49 0.01
C HIS A 298 -3.38 14.09 -0.34
N PHE A 299 -2.37 13.58 0.34
CA PHE A 299 -0.99 14.05 0.22
C PHE A 299 -0.05 12.87 0.07
N SER A 300 1.03 13.06 -0.70
CA SER A 300 2.10 12.09 -0.84
C SER A 300 3.43 12.81 -1.06
N MET A 301 4.50 12.09 -0.97
CA MET A 301 5.85 12.54 -1.32
C MET A 301 6.63 11.33 -1.81
N PHE A 302 7.53 11.57 -2.79
CA PHE A 302 8.40 10.54 -3.34
C PHE A 302 9.86 10.94 -3.15
N GLY A 303 10.76 9.96 -3.11
CA GLY A 303 12.20 10.19 -3.00
C GLY A 303 12.86 10.42 -4.35
N GLU A 304 14.14 10.79 -4.33
CA GLU A 304 14.95 10.83 -5.54
C GLU A 304 15.03 9.43 -6.20
N GLY A 305 14.77 9.35 -7.50
CA GLY A 305 14.76 8.08 -8.23
C GLY A 305 13.68 7.09 -7.76
N PHE A 306 12.62 7.58 -7.12
CA PHE A 306 11.52 6.75 -6.64
C PHE A 306 10.19 7.48 -6.83
N PRO A 307 9.16 6.84 -7.39
CA PRO A 307 9.05 5.42 -7.80
C PRO A 307 9.76 5.06 -9.11
N TYR A 308 10.17 6.05 -9.89
CA TYR A 308 10.91 5.90 -11.15
C TYR A 308 12.07 6.89 -11.19
N ASP A 309 13.10 6.60 -11.96
CA ASP A 309 14.27 7.49 -12.10
C ASP A 309 13.90 8.81 -12.80
N ASP A 310 12.96 8.78 -13.74
CA ASP A 310 12.45 9.95 -14.44
C ASP A 310 10.93 9.82 -14.58
N PHE A 311 10.17 10.78 -14.06
CA PHE A 311 8.72 10.76 -14.12
C PHE A 311 8.10 12.15 -13.94
N TYR A 312 6.85 12.26 -14.32
CA TYR A 312 6.05 13.49 -14.24
C TYR A 312 4.76 13.23 -13.45
N ILE A 313 4.18 14.29 -12.91
CA ILE A 313 2.78 14.26 -12.46
C ILE A 313 1.86 14.59 -13.63
N ASN A 314 0.58 14.19 -13.52
CA ASN A 314 -0.46 14.57 -14.49
C ASN A 314 -1.20 15.85 -14.05
N GLU A 315 -2.24 16.22 -14.81
CA GLU A 315 -3.08 17.40 -14.57
C GLU A 315 -3.92 17.33 -13.28
N HIS A 316 -4.08 16.14 -12.70
CA HIS A 316 -4.90 15.88 -11.49
C HIS A 316 -4.09 15.93 -10.19
N VAL A 317 -2.83 16.27 -10.27
CA VAL A 317 -1.92 16.38 -9.12
C VAL A 317 -1.26 17.75 -9.10
N PHE A 318 -1.22 18.41 -7.95
CA PHE A 318 -0.32 19.52 -7.69
C PHE A 318 1.01 19.02 -7.12
N LYS A 319 2.10 19.60 -7.60
CA LYS A 319 3.43 19.55 -7.00
C LYS A 319 3.67 20.87 -6.30
N LEU A 320 3.91 20.83 -4.98
CA LEU A 320 4.29 21.97 -4.16
C LEU A 320 5.71 21.77 -3.68
N ASP A 321 6.58 22.73 -3.95
CA ASP A 321 7.99 22.68 -3.58
C ASP A 321 8.48 24.05 -3.11
N PHE A 322 9.02 24.09 -1.89
CA PHE A 322 9.61 25.30 -1.31
C PHE A 322 11.12 25.39 -1.56
N GLY A 323 11.71 24.41 -2.26
CA GLY A 323 13.16 24.32 -2.47
C GLY A 323 13.95 23.92 -1.21
N ASP A 324 13.27 23.66 -0.11
CA ASP A 324 13.84 23.18 1.15
C ASP A 324 13.18 21.84 1.52
N LYS A 325 13.97 20.78 1.48
CA LYS A 325 13.48 19.42 1.77
C LYS A 325 12.85 19.33 3.17
N GLY A 326 13.49 19.87 4.18
CA GLY A 326 12.96 19.85 5.55
C GLY A 326 11.62 20.56 5.70
N PHE A 327 11.41 21.66 4.97
CA PHE A 327 10.16 22.39 5.02
C PHE A 327 9.05 21.73 4.17
N ASN A 328 9.38 21.04 3.09
CA ASN A 328 8.42 20.21 2.35
C ASN A 328 7.87 19.09 3.25
N GLU A 329 8.70 18.42 4.05
CA GLU A 329 8.28 17.38 5.00
C GLU A 329 7.48 17.98 6.17
N PHE A 330 7.82 19.17 6.65
CA PHE A 330 6.99 19.91 7.60
C PHE A 330 5.60 20.16 7.03
N CYS A 331 5.50 20.65 5.79
CA CYS A 331 4.23 20.89 5.11
C CYS A 331 3.40 19.63 4.94
N TYR A 332 4.01 18.46 4.73
CA TYR A 332 3.31 17.19 4.65
C TYR A 332 2.47 16.91 5.90
N PHE A 333 3.01 17.17 7.10
CA PHE A 333 2.24 17.01 8.33
C PHE A 333 1.31 18.18 8.59
N TYR A 334 1.74 19.41 8.30
CA TYR A 334 0.91 20.59 8.50
C TYR A 334 -0.40 20.52 7.73
N LEU A 335 -0.36 20.18 6.45
CA LEU A 335 -1.55 20.10 5.60
C LEU A 335 -2.55 19.01 6.03
N GLN A 336 -2.13 18.09 6.88
CA GLN A 336 -2.98 17.06 7.49
C GLN A 336 -3.61 17.49 8.83
N THR A 337 -3.28 18.67 9.36
CA THR A 337 -3.96 19.24 10.54
C THR A 337 -5.34 19.78 10.20
N ASP A 338 -6.17 19.98 11.21
CA ASP A 338 -7.60 20.32 11.03
C ASP A 338 -7.82 21.54 10.15
N TYR A 339 -7.07 22.62 10.36
CA TYR A 339 -7.29 23.87 9.62
C TYR A 339 -7.05 23.71 8.11
N PRO A 340 -5.86 23.37 7.60
CA PRO A 340 -5.64 23.32 6.17
C PRO A 340 -6.37 22.15 5.51
N TYR A 341 -6.56 21.02 6.21
CA TYR A 341 -7.34 19.91 5.71
C TYR A 341 -8.80 20.32 5.45
N ASN A 342 -9.46 20.93 6.44
CA ASN A 342 -10.84 21.39 6.31
C ASN A 342 -10.97 22.56 5.31
N TRP A 343 -9.97 23.44 5.23
CA TRP A 343 -9.91 24.49 4.23
C TRP A 343 -9.96 23.92 2.81
N LEU A 344 -9.09 22.94 2.51
CA LEU A 344 -9.04 22.28 1.20
C LEU A 344 -10.30 21.46 0.92
N ALA A 345 -10.80 20.70 1.90
CA ALA A 345 -12.02 19.91 1.76
C ALA A 345 -13.24 20.78 1.44
N ASN A 346 -13.40 21.91 2.15
CA ASN A 346 -14.53 22.81 1.96
C ASN A 346 -14.44 23.55 0.62
N ASN A 347 -13.28 24.03 0.20
CA ASN A 347 -13.11 24.71 -1.08
C ASN A 347 -13.22 23.74 -2.25
N GLY A 348 -12.62 22.55 -2.15
CA GLY A 348 -12.67 21.53 -3.19
C GLY A 348 -14.05 20.91 -3.41
N GLY A 349 -14.91 20.92 -2.41
CA GLY A 349 -16.28 20.36 -2.50
C GLY A 349 -17.31 21.25 -3.21
N LYS A 350 -16.98 22.50 -3.54
CA LYS A 350 -17.95 23.47 -4.08
C LYS A 350 -18.30 23.27 -5.55
N ALA A 351 -17.45 22.62 -6.33
CA ALA A 351 -17.61 22.45 -7.77
C ALA A 351 -18.36 21.15 -8.12
N ALA A 352 -18.97 21.11 -9.32
CA ALA A 352 -19.60 19.89 -9.86
C ALA A 352 -18.60 18.75 -10.03
N VAL A 353 -17.36 19.06 -10.41
CA VAL A 353 -16.19 18.16 -10.29
C VAL A 353 -15.41 18.67 -9.09
N PRO A 354 -15.38 17.92 -7.97
CA PRO A 354 -14.63 18.33 -6.79
C PRO A 354 -13.15 18.54 -7.10
N GLY A 355 -12.58 19.62 -6.58
CA GLY A 355 -11.17 19.90 -6.79
C GLY A 355 -10.76 21.27 -6.26
N ILE A 356 -9.47 21.40 -6.00
CA ILE A 356 -8.82 22.62 -5.53
C ILE A 356 -8.04 23.29 -6.66
N ASN A 357 -7.87 24.59 -6.55
CA ASN A 357 -7.06 25.39 -7.45
C ASN A 357 -5.83 25.97 -6.74
N GLN A 358 -4.96 26.65 -7.50
CA GLN A 358 -3.74 27.24 -6.91
C GLN A 358 -4.04 28.28 -5.85
N GLN A 359 -5.12 29.06 -6.00
CA GLN A 359 -5.51 30.06 -5.01
C GLN A 359 -5.93 29.43 -3.69
N ASP A 360 -6.61 28.26 -3.74
CA ASP A 360 -6.99 27.54 -2.53
C ASP A 360 -5.77 27.11 -1.72
N VAL A 361 -4.70 26.65 -2.39
CA VAL A 361 -3.43 26.28 -1.75
C VAL A 361 -2.66 27.51 -1.28
N ASN A 362 -2.53 28.54 -2.12
CA ASN A 362 -1.77 29.74 -1.81
C ASN A 362 -2.38 30.57 -0.67
N SER A 363 -3.68 30.45 -0.41
CA SER A 363 -4.37 31.15 0.69
C SER A 363 -4.25 30.45 2.04
N ILE A 364 -3.66 29.25 2.10
CA ILE A 364 -3.44 28.55 3.38
C ILE A 364 -2.42 29.32 4.21
N TRP A 365 -2.77 29.62 5.45
CA TRP A 365 -1.84 30.15 6.44
C TRP A 365 -0.97 29.02 6.99
N ILE A 366 0.34 29.24 7.08
CA ILE A 366 1.33 28.28 7.55
C ILE A 366 2.34 28.97 8.45
N TYR A 367 2.99 28.27 9.36
CA TYR A 367 4.07 28.82 10.16
C TYR A 367 5.26 29.21 9.27
N HIS A 368 5.86 30.38 9.55
CA HIS A 368 6.96 30.91 8.76
C HIS A 368 8.18 29.96 8.80
N PRO A 369 8.77 29.58 7.65
CA PRO A 369 9.89 28.65 7.59
C PRO A 369 11.14 29.14 8.35
N ASP A 370 11.31 30.44 8.51
CA ASP A 370 12.45 31.02 9.26
C ASP A 370 12.29 30.96 10.78
N ASN A 371 11.15 30.55 11.30
CA ASN A 371 10.99 30.37 12.73
C ASN A 371 11.97 29.31 13.25
N PRO A 372 12.71 29.58 14.36
CA PRO A 372 13.73 28.65 14.89
C PRO A 372 13.19 27.26 15.21
N ILE A 373 11.98 27.16 15.79
CA ILE A 373 11.33 25.86 16.13
C ILE A 373 10.95 25.10 14.85
N VAL A 374 10.43 25.80 13.83
CA VAL A 374 10.12 25.18 12.53
C VAL A 374 11.40 24.63 11.90
N LYS A 375 12.49 25.44 11.88
CA LYS A 375 13.80 24.98 11.36
C LYS A 375 14.35 23.79 12.13
N GLU A 376 14.18 23.77 13.44
CA GLU A 376 14.63 22.63 14.25
C GLU A 376 13.84 21.36 13.94
N TYR A 377 12.52 21.45 13.85
CA TYR A 377 11.69 20.34 13.40
C TYR A 377 12.08 19.85 12.01
N CYS A 378 12.29 20.76 11.05
CA CYS A 378 12.72 20.43 9.69
C CYS A 378 14.02 19.61 9.68
N LYS A 379 15.01 19.99 10.48
CA LYS A 379 16.27 19.24 10.61
C LYS A 379 16.05 17.85 11.17
N TRP A 380 15.10 17.70 12.09
CA TRP A 380 14.83 16.43 12.72
C TRP A 380 13.99 15.50 11.83
N VAL A 381 13.01 16.03 11.10
CA VAL A 381 12.08 15.24 10.27
C VAL A 381 12.70 14.79 8.94
N GLN A 382 13.58 15.58 8.34
CA GLN A 382 14.20 15.29 7.05
C GLN A 382 14.88 13.90 6.97
N PRO A 383 15.76 13.48 7.91
CA PRO A 383 16.38 12.16 7.87
C PRO A 383 15.35 11.01 8.04
N ILE A 384 14.24 11.28 8.72
CA ILE A 384 13.13 10.32 8.86
C ILE A 384 12.50 10.06 7.49
N PHE A 385 12.10 11.12 6.77
CA PHE A 385 11.52 10.99 5.42
C PHE A 385 12.49 10.34 4.45
N THR A 386 13.76 10.74 4.49
CA THR A 386 14.82 10.11 3.69
C THR A 386 14.88 8.60 3.95
N THR A 387 14.78 8.17 5.21
CA THR A 387 14.80 6.74 5.57
C THR A 387 13.54 6.03 5.08
N ILE A 388 12.36 6.62 5.29
CA ILE A 388 11.07 6.06 4.85
C ILE A 388 11.07 5.87 3.33
N LEU A 389 11.40 6.91 2.56
CA LEU A 389 11.34 6.88 1.10
C LEU A 389 12.40 5.94 0.50
N ARG A 390 13.59 5.86 1.12
CA ARG A 390 14.61 4.86 0.76
C ARG A 390 14.10 3.43 1.01
N ASN A 391 13.44 3.17 2.13
CA ASN A 391 12.84 1.87 2.42
C ASN A 391 11.72 1.54 1.42
N CYS A 392 10.91 2.51 1.01
CA CYS A 392 9.90 2.32 -0.04
C CYS A 392 10.55 1.92 -1.37
N SER A 393 11.60 2.62 -1.80
CA SER A 393 12.39 2.25 -2.99
C SER A 393 13.00 0.85 -2.87
N GLN A 394 13.58 0.52 -1.71
CA GLN A 394 14.13 -0.81 -1.47
C GLN A 394 13.04 -1.90 -1.56
N ASN A 395 11.85 -1.66 -1.02
CA ASN A 395 10.75 -2.61 -1.07
C ASN A 395 10.31 -2.91 -2.51
N VAL A 396 10.30 -1.90 -3.38
CA VAL A 396 10.01 -2.11 -4.82
C VAL A 396 11.05 -3.02 -5.45
N LYS A 397 12.34 -2.74 -5.24
CA LYS A 397 13.44 -3.57 -5.77
C LYS A 397 13.40 -5.00 -5.22
N LEU A 398 13.10 -5.16 -3.94
CA LEU A 398 12.94 -6.47 -3.32
C LEU A 398 11.75 -7.25 -3.90
N SER A 399 10.62 -6.58 -4.13
CA SER A 399 9.44 -7.19 -4.77
C SER A 399 9.76 -7.63 -6.19
N GLN A 400 10.41 -6.79 -6.98
CA GLN A 400 10.85 -7.13 -8.34
C GLN A 400 11.83 -8.30 -8.34
N LEU A 401 12.78 -8.32 -7.41
CA LEU A 401 13.72 -9.44 -7.25
C LEU A 401 13.00 -10.74 -6.90
N ARG A 402 12.08 -10.71 -5.94
CA ARG A 402 11.25 -11.87 -5.58
C ARG A 402 10.48 -12.40 -6.79
N ASP A 403 9.80 -11.51 -7.51
CA ASP A 403 8.96 -11.88 -8.65
C ASP A 403 9.78 -12.44 -9.82
N ALA A 404 11.02 -11.97 -9.99
CA ALA A 404 11.97 -12.52 -10.97
C ALA A 404 12.58 -13.88 -10.54
N LEU A 405 12.83 -14.06 -9.24
CA LEU A 405 13.38 -15.30 -8.70
C LEU A 405 12.34 -16.42 -8.58
N LEU A 406 11.09 -16.06 -8.24
CA LEU A 406 10.04 -17.03 -7.96
C LEU A 406 9.85 -18.08 -9.06
N PRO A 407 9.64 -17.75 -10.35
CA PRO A 407 9.48 -18.77 -11.38
C PRO A 407 10.73 -19.64 -11.55
N LYS A 408 11.93 -19.07 -11.45
CA LYS A 408 13.20 -19.79 -11.62
C LYS A 408 13.50 -20.76 -10.47
N LEU A 409 13.18 -20.36 -9.24
CA LEU A 409 13.29 -21.21 -8.07
C LEU A 409 12.25 -22.34 -8.09
N MET A 410 11.01 -22.02 -8.51
CA MET A 410 9.91 -22.97 -8.55
C MET A 410 9.95 -23.94 -9.75
N SER A 411 10.78 -23.69 -10.75
CA SER A 411 11.03 -24.59 -11.88
C SER A 411 12.29 -25.45 -11.72
N GLY A 412 13.13 -25.12 -10.71
CA GLY A 412 14.45 -25.74 -10.56
C GLY A 412 15.52 -25.20 -11.50
N GLU A 413 15.24 -24.13 -12.27
CA GLU A 413 16.23 -23.44 -13.12
C GLU A 413 17.41 -22.91 -12.28
N LEU A 414 17.12 -22.44 -11.05
CA LEU A 414 18.13 -22.05 -10.08
C LEU A 414 18.38 -23.18 -9.08
N ASP A 415 19.58 -23.73 -9.10
CA ASP A 415 20.02 -24.70 -8.10
C ASP A 415 20.30 -24.04 -6.76
N VAL A 416 19.60 -24.47 -5.71
CA VAL A 416 19.73 -23.98 -4.34
C VAL A 416 20.54 -24.90 -3.42
N SER A 417 21.10 -25.99 -3.93
CA SER A 417 21.80 -27.04 -3.15
C SER A 417 23.02 -26.50 -2.39
N ASN A 418 23.69 -25.47 -2.92
CA ASN A 418 24.89 -24.86 -2.34
C ASN A 418 24.62 -23.58 -1.55
N ILE A 419 23.37 -23.20 -1.35
CA ILE A 419 23.02 -22.00 -0.58
C ILE A 419 22.96 -22.39 0.89
N GLY A 420 23.88 -21.84 1.70
CA GLY A 420 23.85 -21.96 3.17
C GLY A 420 22.61 -21.25 3.73
N LEU A 421 21.84 -21.95 4.57
CA LEU A 421 20.68 -21.40 5.29
C LEU A 421 21.11 -20.83 6.63
#